data_348a59015bdb203daa83cd68452e3a36
#
_entry.id   348a59015bdb203daa83cd68452e3a36
#
_cell.length_a   1.000
_cell.length_b   1.000
_cell.length_c   1.000
_cell.angle_alpha   90.00
_cell.angle_beta   90.00
_cell.angle_gamma   90.00
#
_symmetry.space_group_name_H-M   'P 1'
#
loop_
_entity.id
_entity.type
_entity.pdbx_description
1 polymer ?
#
loop_
_entity_poly.entity_id
_entity_poly.type
_entity_poly.pdbx_seq_one_letter_code
_entity_poly.pdbx_strand_id
1 'polypeptide(L)'
;MTQIDPNKQTETQLKTQKQKPQTRAEEMRTLLKTLENRLSKLSDTPPDQVMEVPSLFDQIDRSLDELQGLGMNLSTEQGQIETLSARFNKNLALFIRRIGGPQVLESMRQEIQPSPDRWWWYADLTLATKNRQNRIRWLRLIGTAAVVLIILSIVYKIFLAPDPIMQESFGHQQRAENALIGGDFEEALVEIQQAITLTPDDPRLHMMKGVIQDALGLSEDAQSSFDAALQKFDREDQFYNERTTVYLMMREPERALADIETALQLNPDSAISYLHQGNAYEMLGDIPKAIESLEKADEIAQQSGNAQLQAIIRISLSTVYQNITLPTSDSDDLGDGE
;
A
#
# COMPACT_ATOMS: atom_id res chain seq x y z
N MET A 1 -46.42 -79.58 -32.74
CA MET A 1 -47.18 -78.58 -33.49
C MET A 1 -47.24 -77.31 -32.65
N THR A 2 -46.27 -76.43 -32.91
CA THR A 2 -46.27 -75.15 -32.22
C THR A 2 -46.58 -74.07 -33.25
N GLN A 3 -47.77 -73.47 -33.11
CA GLN A 3 -48.23 -72.38 -33.93
C GLN A 3 -47.38 -71.18 -33.74
N ILE A 4 -46.79 -70.66 -34.81
CA ILE A 4 -46.07 -69.40 -34.89
C ILE A 4 -47.08 -68.31 -35.17
N ASP A 5 -47.28 -67.43 -34.22
CA ASP A 5 -48.18 -66.31 -34.27
C ASP A 5 -47.69 -65.26 -35.33
N PRO A 6 -48.46 -64.99 -36.43
CA PRO A 6 -47.98 -64.08 -37.47
C PRO A 6 -48.02 -62.62 -37.08
N ASN A 7 -48.48 -62.24 -35.89
CA ASN A 7 -48.62 -60.86 -35.48
C ASN A 7 -47.32 -60.27 -34.88
N LYS A 8 -46.34 -61.12 -34.53
CA LYS A 8 -45.03 -60.65 -34.00
C LYS A 8 -44.03 -60.16 -35.06
N GLN A 9 -44.25 -60.50 -36.33
CA GLN A 9 -43.37 -60.02 -37.42
C GLN A 9 -43.78 -58.64 -37.95
N THR A 10 -44.99 -58.19 -37.69
CA THR A 10 -45.49 -56.90 -38.20
C THR A 10 -45.14 -55.73 -37.23
N GLU A 11 -44.90 -56.00 -35.95
CA GLU A 11 -44.50 -54.95 -34.99
C GLU A 11 -43.01 -54.59 -35.07
N THR A 12 -42.13 -55.48 -35.54
CA THR A 12 -40.70 -55.21 -35.68
C THR A 12 -40.38 -54.38 -36.96
N GLN A 13 -41.28 -54.36 -37.93
CA GLN A 13 -41.11 -53.58 -39.16
C GLN A 13 -41.69 -52.16 -39.11
N LEU A 14 -42.50 -51.83 -38.11
CA LEU A 14 -43.08 -50.51 -37.93
C LEU A 14 -42.26 -49.51 -37.14
N LYS A 15 -41.11 -49.95 -36.59
CA LYS A 15 -40.19 -49.08 -35.82
C LYS A 15 -39.00 -48.56 -36.65
N THR A 16 -38.90 -48.83 -37.90
CA THR A 16 -38.01 -48.07 -38.82
C THR A 16 -38.80 -46.82 -39.28
N GLN A 17 -38.96 -45.87 -38.37
CA GLN A 17 -39.39 -44.52 -38.75
C GLN A 17 -38.40 -44.08 -39.83
N LYS A 18 -38.90 -43.98 -41.10
CA LYS A 18 -38.20 -43.27 -42.19
C LYS A 18 -37.90 -41.87 -41.69
N GLN A 19 -36.68 -41.64 -41.21
CA GLN A 19 -36.17 -40.30 -41.07
C GLN A 19 -36.37 -39.61 -42.42
N LYS A 20 -37.22 -38.55 -42.45
CA LYS A 20 -37.30 -37.68 -43.59
C LYS A 20 -35.88 -37.24 -43.91
N PRO A 21 -35.39 -37.31 -45.17
CA PRO A 21 -34.09 -36.84 -45.52
C PRO A 21 -33.99 -35.37 -45.09
N GLN A 22 -33.11 -35.09 -44.14
CA GLN A 22 -32.83 -33.73 -43.72
C GLN A 22 -32.34 -32.95 -44.91
N THR A 23 -32.84 -31.71 -45.07
CA THR A 23 -32.26 -30.83 -46.06
C THR A 23 -30.82 -30.47 -45.69
N ARG A 24 -29.97 -30.24 -46.62
CA ARG A 24 -28.56 -29.84 -46.37
C ARG A 24 -28.45 -28.63 -45.42
N ALA A 25 -29.40 -27.71 -45.48
CA ALA A 25 -29.49 -26.59 -44.56
C ALA A 25 -29.84 -27.03 -43.11
N GLU A 26 -30.70 -28.03 -42.94
CA GLU A 26 -31.03 -28.61 -41.62
C GLU A 26 -29.84 -29.39 -41.04
N GLU A 27 -29.08 -30.07 -41.89
CA GLU A 27 -27.86 -30.75 -41.50
C GLU A 27 -26.82 -29.75 -40.98
N MET A 28 -26.60 -28.64 -41.71
CA MET A 28 -25.66 -27.56 -41.29
C MET A 28 -26.12 -26.95 -39.95
N ARG A 29 -27.41 -26.67 -39.75
CA ARG A 29 -27.94 -26.15 -38.46
C ARG A 29 -27.76 -27.14 -37.33
N THR A 30 -27.85 -28.43 -37.60
CA THR A 30 -27.57 -29.49 -36.62
C THR A 30 -26.10 -29.51 -36.22
N LEU A 31 -25.16 -29.34 -37.18
CA LEU A 31 -23.72 -29.22 -36.93
C LEU A 31 -23.41 -27.97 -36.09
N LEU A 32 -24.01 -26.83 -36.42
CA LEU A 32 -23.87 -25.59 -35.65
C LEU A 32 -24.30 -25.78 -34.21
N LYS A 33 -25.49 -26.40 -33.97
CA LYS A 33 -25.98 -26.69 -32.63
C LYS A 33 -25.10 -27.67 -31.86
N THR A 34 -24.54 -28.65 -32.55
CA THR A 34 -23.58 -29.62 -31.95
C THR A 34 -22.30 -28.90 -31.55
N LEU A 35 -21.73 -28.06 -32.41
CA LEU A 35 -20.54 -27.26 -32.12
C LEU A 35 -20.80 -26.30 -30.95
N GLU A 36 -21.94 -25.62 -30.92
CA GLU A 36 -22.34 -24.73 -29.82
C GLU A 36 -22.41 -25.47 -28.49
N ASN A 37 -23.04 -26.62 -28.45
CA ASN A 37 -23.13 -27.46 -27.24
C ASN A 37 -21.74 -27.90 -26.75
N ARG A 38 -20.86 -28.30 -27.64
CA ARG A 38 -19.49 -28.69 -27.29
C ARG A 38 -18.64 -27.55 -26.77
N LEU A 39 -18.74 -26.38 -27.42
CA LEU A 39 -18.01 -25.18 -26.99
C LEU A 39 -18.56 -24.58 -25.68
N SER A 40 -19.86 -24.70 -25.42
CA SER A 40 -20.48 -24.21 -24.19
C SER A 40 -20.14 -25.06 -22.96
N LYS A 41 -19.93 -26.38 -23.16
CA LYS A 41 -19.61 -27.36 -22.11
C LYS A 41 -18.21 -27.94 -22.27
N LEU A 42 -17.27 -27.17 -22.80
CA LEU A 42 -15.93 -27.65 -23.15
C LEU A 42 -15.17 -28.26 -21.96
N SER A 43 -15.44 -27.79 -20.73
CA SER A 43 -14.89 -28.36 -19.49
C SER A 43 -15.40 -29.78 -19.18
N ASP A 44 -16.65 -30.08 -19.55
CA ASP A 44 -17.35 -31.31 -19.17
C ASP A 44 -17.44 -32.31 -20.32
N THR A 45 -17.16 -31.84 -21.55
CA THR A 45 -17.18 -32.67 -22.76
C THR A 45 -16.05 -33.71 -22.72
N PRO A 46 -16.31 -35.00 -23.05
CA PRO A 46 -15.27 -36.01 -23.18
C PRO A 46 -14.17 -35.63 -24.18
N PRO A 47 -12.88 -36.01 -23.91
CA PRO A 47 -11.76 -35.60 -24.77
C PRO A 47 -11.88 -35.99 -26.24
N ASP A 48 -12.41 -37.16 -26.52
CA ASP A 48 -12.69 -37.64 -27.89
C ASP A 48 -13.63 -36.72 -28.65
N GLN A 49 -14.70 -36.26 -28.00
CA GLN A 49 -15.65 -35.32 -28.58
C GLN A 49 -15.08 -33.89 -28.71
N VAL A 50 -14.15 -33.51 -27.80
CA VAL A 50 -13.43 -32.24 -27.93
C VAL A 50 -12.49 -32.26 -29.14
N MET A 51 -11.82 -33.41 -29.42
CA MET A 51 -10.96 -33.59 -30.59
C MET A 51 -11.71 -33.44 -31.92
N GLU A 52 -13.03 -33.68 -31.95
CA GLU A 52 -13.85 -33.50 -33.15
C GLU A 52 -14.16 -32.03 -33.48
N VAL A 53 -13.95 -31.09 -32.55
CA VAL A 53 -14.27 -29.67 -32.74
C VAL A 53 -13.70 -29.08 -34.03
N PRO A 54 -12.40 -29.26 -34.39
CA PRO A 54 -11.86 -28.79 -35.64
C PRO A 54 -12.56 -29.38 -36.87
N SER A 55 -12.87 -30.67 -36.84
CA SER A 55 -13.58 -31.37 -37.94
C SER A 55 -15.02 -30.88 -38.08
N LEU A 56 -15.69 -30.48 -36.98
CA LEU A 56 -17.02 -29.86 -37.06
C LEU A 56 -16.95 -28.50 -37.77
N PHE A 57 -15.93 -27.69 -37.50
CA PHE A 57 -15.70 -26.45 -38.23
C PHE A 57 -15.52 -26.71 -39.72
N ASP A 58 -14.73 -27.73 -40.11
CA ASP A 58 -14.54 -28.12 -41.51
C ASP A 58 -15.82 -28.58 -42.20
N GLN A 59 -16.70 -29.29 -41.49
CA GLN A 59 -17.97 -29.75 -42.05
C GLN A 59 -18.94 -28.56 -42.23
N ILE A 60 -18.98 -27.64 -41.25
CA ILE A 60 -19.78 -26.43 -41.34
C ILE A 60 -19.30 -25.53 -42.50
N ASP A 61 -17.99 -25.31 -42.59
CA ASP A 61 -17.36 -24.50 -43.62
C ASP A 61 -17.71 -25.03 -45.05
N ARG A 62 -17.53 -26.32 -45.28
CA ARG A 62 -17.93 -26.99 -46.55
C ARG A 62 -19.42 -26.86 -46.83
N SER A 63 -20.29 -27.08 -45.84
CA SER A 63 -21.74 -26.96 -45.99
C SER A 63 -22.15 -25.52 -46.31
N LEU A 64 -21.45 -24.53 -45.74
CA LEU A 64 -21.66 -23.12 -45.98
C LEU A 64 -21.34 -22.77 -47.43
N ASP A 65 -20.17 -23.19 -47.95
CA ASP A 65 -19.73 -22.96 -49.31
C ASP A 65 -20.68 -23.58 -50.36
N GLU A 66 -21.11 -24.84 -50.11
CA GLU A 66 -22.05 -25.53 -51.00
C GLU A 66 -23.42 -24.82 -51.05
N LEU A 67 -23.97 -24.41 -49.90
CA LEU A 67 -25.24 -23.75 -49.86
C LEU A 67 -25.24 -22.33 -50.41
N GLN A 68 -24.13 -21.60 -50.23
CA GLN A 68 -23.91 -20.29 -50.86
C GLN A 68 -23.80 -20.41 -52.39
N GLY A 69 -23.12 -21.45 -52.87
CA GLY A 69 -23.03 -21.76 -54.31
C GLY A 69 -24.43 -22.05 -54.93
N LEU A 70 -25.38 -22.46 -54.14
CA LEU A 70 -26.79 -22.64 -54.54
C LEU A 70 -27.64 -21.36 -54.44
N GLY A 71 -27.05 -20.21 -54.06
CA GLY A 71 -27.69 -18.90 -53.98
C GLY A 71 -28.57 -18.72 -52.70
N MET A 72 -28.37 -19.53 -51.67
CA MET A 72 -29.14 -19.41 -50.42
C MET A 72 -28.63 -18.24 -49.57
N ASN A 73 -29.54 -17.50 -48.95
CA ASN A 73 -29.17 -16.47 -47.98
C ASN A 73 -28.88 -17.13 -46.60
N LEU A 74 -27.65 -17.12 -46.17
CA LEU A 74 -27.14 -17.74 -44.93
C LEU A 74 -26.56 -16.73 -43.96
N SER A 75 -27.01 -15.48 -44.01
CA SER A 75 -26.48 -14.39 -43.15
C SER A 75 -26.62 -14.69 -41.66
N THR A 76 -27.70 -15.36 -41.28
CA THR A 76 -27.93 -15.76 -39.85
C THR A 76 -26.93 -16.84 -39.41
N GLU A 77 -26.75 -17.86 -40.27
CA GLU A 77 -25.81 -18.95 -39.99
C GLU A 77 -24.35 -18.47 -39.98
N GLN A 78 -23.99 -17.52 -40.86
CA GLN A 78 -22.67 -16.86 -40.83
C GLN A 78 -22.43 -16.14 -39.50
N GLY A 79 -23.37 -15.34 -39.03
CA GLY A 79 -23.27 -14.67 -37.70
C GLY A 79 -23.14 -15.65 -36.56
N GLN A 80 -23.77 -16.83 -36.63
CA GLN A 80 -23.57 -17.90 -35.66
C GLN A 80 -22.17 -18.49 -35.72
N ILE A 81 -21.64 -18.76 -36.93
CA ILE A 81 -20.27 -19.26 -37.12
C ILE A 81 -19.24 -18.29 -36.57
N GLU A 82 -19.38 -16.99 -36.84
CA GLU A 82 -18.51 -15.95 -36.30
C GLU A 82 -18.52 -15.95 -34.76
N THR A 83 -19.72 -16.05 -34.16
CA THR A 83 -19.88 -16.11 -32.70
C THR A 83 -19.21 -17.35 -32.09
N LEU A 84 -19.40 -18.52 -32.72
CA LEU A 84 -18.78 -19.76 -32.26
C LEU A 84 -17.28 -19.76 -32.45
N SER A 85 -16.77 -19.20 -33.55
CA SER A 85 -15.35 -18.98 -33.82
C SER A 85 -14.72 -18.06 -32.78
N ALA A 86 -15.37 -16.97 -32.42
CA ALA A 86 -14.92 -16.06 -31.36
C ALA A 86 -14.89 -16.76 -30.00
N ARG A 87 -15.93 -17.56 -29.67
CA ARG A 87 -15.99 -18.36 -28.45
C ARG A 87 -14.88 -19.40 -28.39
N PHE A 88 -14.65 -20.11 -29.47
CA PHE A 88 -13.55 -21.07 -29.57
C PHE A 88 -12.19 -20.39 -29.38
N ASN A 89 -11.95 -19.28 -30.08
CA ASN A 89 -10.75 -18.49 -29.98
C ASN A 89 -10.47 -17.95 -28.55
N LYS A 90 -11.54 -17.67 -27.78
CA LYS A 90 -11.43 -17.28 -26.36
C LYS A 90 -11.02 -18.46 -25.47
N ASN A 91 -11.42 -19.68 -25.83
CA ASN A 91 -11.23 -20.88 -25.03
C ASN A 91 -10.10 -21.79 -25.51
N LEU A 92 -9.18 -21.32 -26.39
CA LEU A 92 -8.11 -22.12 -26.96
C LEU A 92 -7.24 -22.84 -25.90
N ALA A 93 -6.92 -22.14 -24.80
CA ALA A 93 -6.11 -22.77 -23.72
C ALA A 93 -6.82 -23.95 -23.06
N LEU A 94 -8.14 -23.83 -22.87
CA LEU A 94 -8.94 -24.91 -22.33
C LEU A 94 -9.04 -26.08 -23.34
N PHE A 95 -9.31 -25.77 -24.61
CA PHE A 95 -9.37 -26.75 -25.68
C PHE A 95 -8.08 -27.56 -25.76
N ILE A 96 -6.91 -26.89 -25.90
CA ILE A 96 -5.60 -27.55 -25.97
C ILE A 96 -5.34 -28.42 -24.75
N ARG A 97 -5.68 -27.96 -23.56
CA ARG A 97 -5.55 -28.76 -22.33
C ARG A 97 -6.45 -30.00 -22.34
N ARG A 98 -7.68 -29.88 -22.85
CA ARG A 98 -8.66 -30.96 -22.87
C ARG A 98 -8.34 -32.06 -23.87
N ILE A 99 -7.73 -31.74 -24.99
CA ILE A 99 -7.29 -32.73 -25.98
C ILE A 99 -5.97 -33.42 -25.60
N GLY A 100 -5.32 -33.05 -24.50
CA GLY A 100 -4.07 -33.66 -24.05
C GLY A 100 -2.80 -32.91 -24.43
N GLY A 101 -2.91 -31.67 -24.93
CA GLY A 101 -1.77 -30.80 -25.23
C GLY A 101 -1.60 -30.47 -26.72
N PRO A 102 -0.68 -29.53 -27.03
CA PRO A 102 -0.47 -29.08 -28.41
C PRO A 102 0.04 -30.18 -29.36
N GLN A 103 0.79 -31.15 -28.84
CA GLN A 103 1.32 -32.27 -29.62
C GLN A 103 0.23 -33.15 -30.25
N VAL A 104 -0.92 -33.30 -29.53
CA VAL A 104 -2.05 -34.06 -30.05
C VAL A 104 -2.64 -33.36 -31.29
N LEU A 105 -2.83 -32.02 -31.21
CA LEU A 105 -3.33 -31.26 -32.36
C LEU A 105 -2.34 -31.27 -33.54
N GLU A 106 -1.05 -31.22 -33.23
CA GLU A 106 0.01 -31.34 -34.24
C GLU A 106 -0.02 -32.71 -34.94
N SER A 107 -0.18 -33.79 -34.23
CA SER A 107 -0.32 -35.16 -34.82
C SER A 107 -1.56 -35.24 -35.72
N MET A 108 -2.69 -34.70 -35.29
CA MET A 108 -3.92 -34.63 -36.09
C MET A 108 -3.71 -33.81 -37.35
N ARG A 109 -2.96 -32.70 -37.31
CA ARG A 109 -2.62 -31.92 -38.51
C ARG A 109 -1.74 -32.67 -39.48
N GLN A 110 -0.78 -33.45 -39.01
CA GLN A 110 0.08 -34.25 -39.86
C GLN A 110 -0.69 -35.34 -40.63
N GLU A 111 -1.74 -35.91 -39.99
CA GLU A 111 -2.61 -36.89 -40.59
C GLU A 111 -3.60 -36.31 -41.57
N ILE A 112 -4.27 -35.22 -41.21
CA ILE A 112 -5.38 -34.60 -41.97
C ILE A 112 -4.88 -33.62 -43.04
N GLN A 113 -3.72 -32.97 -42.82
CA GLN A 113 -3.11 -31.95 -43.70
C GLN A 113 -4.10 -30.82 -44.07
N PRO A 114 -4.73 -30.17 -43.06
CA PRO A 114 -5.70 -29.12 -43.31
C PRO A 114 -5.07 -27.89 -43.99
N SER A 115 -5.86 -27.16 -44.76
CA SER A 115 -5.41 -25.92 -45.38
C SER A 115 -5.03 -24.86 -44.36
N PRO A 116 -4.00 -24.00 -44.58
CA PRO A 116 -3.53 -23.01 -43.62
C PRO A 116 -4.56 -21.95 -43.25
N ASP A 117 -5.58 -21.70 -44.07
CA ASP A 117 -6.70 -20.78 -43.79
C ASP A 117 -7.65 -21.30 -42.71
N ARG A 118 -7.65 -22.59 -42.48
CA ARG A 118 -8.45 -23.24 -41.39
C ARG A 118 -7.79 -23.10 -40.05
N TRP A 119 -7.78 -21.90 -39.51
CA TRP A 119 -7.07 -21.50 -38.28
C TRP A 119 -7.41 -22.34 -37.05
N TRP A 120 -8.56 -22.97 -36.98
CA TRP A 120 -8.96 -23.84 -35.88
C TRP A 120 -8.09 -25.10 -35.76
N TRP A 121 -7.48 -25.54 -36.84
CA TRP A 121 -6.48 -26.60 -36.81
C TRP A 121 -5.11 -26.12 -36.30
N TYR A 122 -4.88 -24.81 -36.25
CA TYR A 122 -3.66 -24.14 -35.78
C TYR A 122 -3.88 -23.40 -34.47
N ALA A 123 -4.84 -23.90 -33.65
CA ALA A 123 -5.24 -23.31 -32.38
C ALA A 123 -4.09 -23.24 -31.36
N ASP A 124 -3.18 -24.23 -31.36
CA ASP A 124 -1.95 -24.28 -30.56
C ASP A 124 -0.97 -23.16 -30.92
N LEU A 125 -0.74 -22.92 -32.21
CA LEU A 125 0.13 -21.85 -32.70
C LEU A 125 -0.47 -20.46 -32.41
N THR A 126 -1.79 -20.34 -32.55
CA THR A 126 -2.52 -19.12 -32.22
C THR A 126 -2.40 -18.81 -30.72
N LEU A 127 -2.53 -19.82 -29.87
CA LEU A 127 -2.37 -19.68 -28.43
C LEU A 127 -0.92 -19.31 -28.05
N ALA A 128 0.07 -19.96 -28.68
CA ALA A 128 1.49 -19.69 -28.45
C ALA A 128 1.87 -18.24 -28.80
N THR A 129 1.37 -17.73 -29.93
CA THR A 129 1.61 -16.32 -30.34
C THR A 129 0.97 -15.33 -29.38
N LYS A 130 -0.28 -15.57 -28.93
CA LYS A 130 -0.95 -14.75 -27.92
C LYS A 130 -0.16 -14.72 -26.60
N ASN A 131 0.27 -15.89 -26.12
CA ASN A 131 1.03 -15.99 -24.87
C ASN A 131 2.38 -15.27 -24.98
N ARG A 132 3.08 -15.38 -26.12
CA ARG A 132 4.33 -14.65 -26.38
C ARG A 132 4.11 -13.13 -26.35
N GLN A 133 3.06 -12.64 -27.03
CA GLN A 133 2.73 -11.20 -27.05
C GLN A 133 2.38 -10.68 -25.65
N ASN A 134 1.58 -11.41 -24.88
CA ASN A 134 1.22 -11.05 -23.51
C ASN A 134 2.47 -11.01 -22.62
N ARG A 135 3.36 -12.00 -22.73
CA ARG A 135 4.61 -12.03 -21.98
C ARG A 135 5.50 -10.83 -22.29
N ILE A 136 5.63 -10.46 -23.56
CA ILE A 136 6.40 -9.26 -23.97
C ILE A 136 5.77 -7.97 -23.40
N ARG A 137 4.42 -7.85 -23.43
CA ARG A 137 3.71 -6.72 -22.82
C ARG A 137 3.97 -6.61 -21.32
N TRP A 138 3.89 -7.71 -20.60
CA TRP A 138 4.18 -7.77 -19.16
C TRP A 138 5.64 -7.41 -18.85
N LEU A 139 6.58 -7.93 -19.63
CA LEU A 139 8.00 -7.60 -19.47
C LEU A 139 8.26 -6.10 -19.68
N ARG A 140 7.61 -5.48 -20.67
CA ARG A 140 7.70 -4.02 -20.89
C ARG A 140 7.11 -3.25 -19.71
N LEU A 141 5.94 -3.63 -19.20
CA LEU A 141 5.31 -2.97 -18.05
C LEU A 141 6.19 -3.08 -16.79
N ILE A 142 6.74 -4.25 -16.51
CA ILE A 142 7.66 -4.45 -15.38
C ILE A 142 8.93 -3.61 -15.57
N GLY A 143 9.49 -3.59 -16.77
CA GLY A 143 10.66 -2.78 -17.09
C GLY A 143 10.42 -1.28 -16.89
N THR A 144 9.30 -0.75 -17.36
CA THR A 144 8.93 0.66 -17.16
C THR A 144 8.70 0.98 -15.68
N ALA A 145 8.01 0.09 -14.96
CA ALA A 145 7.80 0.26 -13.51
C ALA A 145 9.13 0.27 -12.73
N ALA A 146 10.07 -0.61 -13.08
CA ALA A 146 11.41 -0.64 -12.48
C ALA A 146 12.18 0.66 -12.73
N VAL A 147 12.15 1.20 -13.95
CA VAL A 147 12.79 2.49 -14.28
C VAL A 147 12.18 3.63 -13.46
N VAL A 148 10.85 3.68 -13.35
CA VAL A 148 10.15 4.70 -12.54
C VAL A 148 10.57 4.60 -11.07
N LEU A 149 10.63 3.39 -10.51
CA LEU A 149 11.07 3.19 -9.11
C LEU A 149 12.53 3.64 -8.89
N ILE A 150 13.42 3.37 -9.85
CA ILE A 150 14.81 3.83 -9.78
C ILE A 150 14.86 5.36 -9.79
N ILE A 151 14.13 6.02 -10.68
CA ILE A 151 14.07 7.48 -10.75
C ILE A 151 13.51 8.05 -9.43
N LEU A 152 12.42 7.49 -8.90
CA LEU A 152 11.85 7.91 -7.62
C LEU A 152 12.85 7.70 -6.46
N SER A 153 13.59 6.60 -6.45
CA SER A 153 14.65 6.37 -5.45
C SER A 153 15.78 7.38 -5.53
N ILE A 154 16.18 7.78 -6.74
CA ILE A 154 17.19 8.82 -6.93
C ILE A 154 16.67 10.18 -6.46
N VAL A 155 15.45 10.54 -6.85
CA VAL A 155 14.80 11.80 -6.40
C VAL A 155 14.67 11.82 -4.89
N TYR A 156 14.22 10.72 -4.27
CA TYR A 156 14.15 10.61 -2.81
C TYR A 156 15.53 10.84 -2.16
N LYS A 157 16.58 10.18 -2.65
CA LYS A 157 17.93 10.34 -2.09
C LYS A 157 18.49 11.75 -2.22
N ILE A 158 18.20 12.44 -3.34
CA ILE A 158 18.76 13.78 -3.60
C ILE A 158 17.95 14.88 -2.89
N PHE A 159 16.64 14.76 -2.81
CA PHE A 159 15.76 15.86 -2.39
C PHE A 159 15.04 15.63 -1.05
N LEU A 160 14.82 14.38 -0.65
CA LEU A 160 14.01 14.05 0.52
C LEU A 160 14.77 13.27 1.61
N ALA A 161 15.86 12.60 1.28
CA ALA A 161 16.64 11.90 2.29
C ALA A 161 17.30 12.94 3.21
N PRO A 162 17.16 12.83 4.54
CA PRO A 162 17.87 13.71 5.47
C PRO A 162 19.38 13.56 5.29
N ASP A 163 20.11 14.67 5.48
CA ASP A 163 21.57 14.66 5.44
C ASP A 163 22.10 13.64 6.48
N PRO A 164 22.94 12.70 6.08
CA PRO A 164 23.55 11.74 7.01
C PRO A 164 24.28 12.40 8.17
N ILE A 165 24.95 13.54 7.92
CA ILE A 165 25.65 14.32 8.95
C ILE A 165 24.65 14.86 9.97
N MET A 166 23.51 15.39 9.50
CA MET A 166 22.44 15.89 10.38
C MET A 166 21.80 14.76 11.19
N GLN A 167 21.61 13.58 10.60
CA GLN A 167 21.10 12.40 11.35
C GLN A 167 22.06 11.95 12.43
N GLU A 168 23.37 11.93 12.15
CA GLU A 168 24.40 11.56 13.11
C GLU A 168 24.49 12.59 14.24
N SER A 169 24.48 13.90 13.91
CA SER A 169 24.41 14.98 14.88
C SER A 169 23.21 14.87 15.80
N PHE A 170 22.01 14.64 15.22
CA PHE A 170 20.79 14.43 16.00
C PHE A 170 20.89 13.19 16.91
N GLY A 171 21.54 12.11 16.45
CA GLY A 171 21.80 10.92 17.27
C GLY A 171 22.68 11.23 18.49
N HIS A 172 23.70 12.06 18.33
CA HIS A 172 24.54 12.54 19.44
C HIS A 172 23.77 13.46 20.37
N GLN A 173 22.99 14.40 19.84
CA GLN A 173 22.12 15.26 20.65
C GLN A 173 21.17 14.43 21.52
N GLN A 174 20.51 13.43 20.96
CA GLN A 174 19.57 12.57 21.69
C GLN A 174 20.26 11.77 22.82
N ARG A 175 21.52 11.31 22.59
CA ARG A 175 22.29 10.66 23.65
C ARG A 175 22.69 11.66 24.75
N ALA A 176 23.06 12.88 24.38
CA ALA A 176 23.32 13.93 25.34
C ALA A 176 22.10 14.27 26.20
N GLU A 177 20.90 14.36 25.60
CA GLU A 177 19.63 14.58 26.32
C GLU A 177 19.32 13.44 27.28
N ASN A 178 19.52 12.18 26.87
CA ASN A 178 19.30 11.02 27.72
C ASN A 178 20.28 10.99 28.90
N ALA A 179 21.56 11.28 28.68
CA ALA A 179 22.57 11.37 29.70
C ALA A 179 22.27 12.53 30.67
N LEU A 180 21.80 13.67 30.17
CA LEU A 180 21.40 14.84 30.96
C LEU A 180 20.23 14.48 31.90
N ILE A 181 19.20 13.79 31.39
CA ILE A 181 18.05 13.32 32.20
C ILE A 181 18.52 12.29 33.24
N GLY A 182 19.51 11.47 32.90
CA GLY A 182 20.11 10.49 33.82
C GLY A 182 21.03 11.09 34.90
N GLY A 183 21.41 12.35 34.74
CA GLY A 183 22.38 13.03 35.60
C GLY A 183 23.84 12.74 35.28
N ASP A 184 24.13 12.10 34.13
CA ASP A 184 25.49 11.79 33.65
C ASP A 184 26.02 12.96 32.81
N PHE A 185 26.29 14.08 33.49
CA PHE A 185 26.63 15.33 32.83
C PHE A 185 27.94 15.28 32.04
N GLU A 186 28.94 14.49 32.48
CA GLU A 186 30.17 14.25 31.77
C GLU A 186 29.94 13.55 30.44
N GLU A 187 29.10 12.50 30.40
CA GLU A 187 28.71 11.82 29.18
C GLU A 187 27.90 12.76 28.26
N ALA A 188 26.97 13.53 28.84
CA ALA A 188 26.19 14.52 28.11
C ALA A 188 27.11 15.54 27.41
N LEU A 189 28.21 16.01 28.10
CA LEU A 189 29.15 16.95 27.53
C LEU A 189 29.92 16.36 26.35
N VAL A 190 30.34 15.09 26.45
CA VAL A 190 31.01 14.39 25.36
C VAL A 190 30.12 14.27 24.13
N GLU A 191 28.88 13.81 24.32
CA GLU A 191 27.94 13.60 23.24
C GLU A 191 27.51 14.92 22.55
N ILE A 192 27.23 15.97 23.34
CA ILE A 192 26.91 17.28 22.74
C ILE A 192 28.06 17.90 21.96
N GLN A 193 29.30 17.66 22.40
CA GLN A 193 30.50 18.10 21.70
C GLN A 193 30.68 17.39 20.36
N GLN A 194 30.29 16.09 20.26
CA GLN A 194 30.25 15.35 19.00
C GLN A 194 29.21 15.94 18.06
N ALA A 195 28.01 16.23 18.55
CA ALA A 195 26.96 16.86 17.78
C ALA A 195 27.41 18.23 17.19
N ILE A 196 28.04 19.07 18.02
CA ILE A 196 28.58 20.38 17.61
C ILE A 196 29.68 20.22 16.52
N THR A 197 30.49 19.16 16.59
CA THR A 197 31.51 18.90 15.57
C THR A 197 30.91 18.62 14.20
N LEU A 198 29.77 17.98 14.18
CA LEU A 198 29.01 17.63 12.95
C LEU A 198 28.19 18.82 12.43
N THR A 199 27.53 19.56 13.32
CA THR A 199 26.67 20.71 13.00
C THR A 199 27.02 21.92 13.84
N PRO A 200 28.16 22.60 13.56
CA PRO A 200 28.69 23.67 14.41
C PRO A 200 27.86 24.95 14.44
N ASP A 201 26.94 25.10 13.48
CA ASP A 201 26.09 26.28 13.37
C ASP A 201 24.71 26.14 14.02
N ASP A 202 24.39 24.98 14.59
CA ASP A 202 23.12 24.82 15.34
C ASP A 202 23.21 25.52 16.71
N PRO A 203 22.45 26.62 16.94
CA PRO A 203 22.52 27.37 18.18
C PRO A 203 22.03 26.56 19.40
N ARG A 204 21.13 25.59 19.19
CA ARG A 204 20.56 24.77 20.25
C ARG A 204 21.62 23.88 20.89
N LEU A 205 22.56 23.34 20.09
CA LEU A 205 23.65 22.52 20.61
C LEU A 205 24.59 23.33 21.51
N HIS A 206 24.91 24.56 21.14
CA HIS A 206 25.71 25.45 21.96
C HIS A 206 25.00 25.84 23.27
N MET A 207 23.70 26.13 23.22
CA MET A 207 22.86 26.39 24.36
C MET A 207 22.82 25.18 25.31
N MET A 208 22.55 23.97 24.79
CA MET A 208 22.55 22.74 25.57
C MET A 208 23.91 22.45 26.20
N LYS A 209 25.01 22.67 25.47
CA LYS A 209 26.35 22.58 26.02
C LYS A 209 26.54 23.53 27.21
N GLY A 210 26.04 24.77 27.13
CA GLY A 210 26.06 25.73 28.24
C GLY A 210 25.30 25.20 29.46
N VAL A 211 24.09 24.62 29.28
CA VAL A 211 23.33 24.03 30.39
C VAL A 211 24.08 22.86 31.04
N ILE A 212 24.69 21.98 30.23
CA ILE A 212 25.49 20.85 30.75
C ILE A 212 26.70 21.36 31.53
N GLN A 213 27.44 22.37 31.01
CA GLN A 213 28.58 22.96 31.68
C GLN A 213 28.19 23.63 33.01
N ASP A 214 27.05 24.29 33.03
CA ASP A 214 26.53 24.90 34.27
C ASP A 214 26.16 23.85 35.31
N ALA A 215 25.56 22.73 34.89
CA ALA A 215 25.28 21.58 35.78
C ALA A 215 26.55 20.95 36.33
N LEU A 216 27.66 20.99 35.59
CA LEU A 216 29.01 20.56 36.01
C LEU A 216 29.70 21.60 36.90
N GLY A 217 29.13 22.79 37.14
CA GLY A 217 29.76 23.88 37.86
C GLY A 217 30.82 24.67 37.10
N LEU A 218 30.87 24.50 35.76
CA LEU A 218 31.81 25.17 34.84
C LEU A 218 31.23 26.52 34.36
N SER A 219 30.97 27.45 35.30
CA SER A 219 30.15 28.64 35.05
C SER A 219 30.72 29.56 33.96
N GLU A 220 32.05 29.76 33.86
CA GLU A 220 32.67 30.60 32.83
C GLU A 220 32.51 29.98 31.42
N ASP A 221 32.69 28.65 31.31
CA ASP A 221 32.50 27.92 30.06
C ASP A 221 31.04 27.92 29.64
N ALA A 222 30.16 27.77 30.62
CA ALA A 222 28.70 27.81 30.40
C ALA A 222 28.25 29.16 29.81
N GLN A 223 28.74 30.27 30.43
CA GLN A 223 28.42 31.61 29.93
C GLN A 223 28.94 31.81 28.50
N SER A 224 30.19 31.38 28.23
CA SER A 224 30.73 31.44 26.86
C SER A 224 29.90 30.68 25.85
N SER A 225 29.39 29.49 26.22
CA SER A 225 28.52 28.67 25.39
C SER A 225 27.16 29.30 25.17
N PHE A 226 26.54 29.92 26.21
CA PHE A 226 25.31 30.68 26.08
C PHE A 226 25.47 31.91 25.19
N ASP A 227 26.55 32.68 25.32
CA ASP A 227 26.84 33.85 24.49
C ASP A 227 26.97 33.43 23.01
N ALA A 228 27.68 32.33 22.74
CA ALA A 228 27.83 31.77 21.39
C ALA A 228 26.47 31.28 20.80
N ALA A 229 25.60 30.70 21.62
CA ALA A 229 24.31 30.30 21.22
C ALA A 229 23.42 31.50 20.91
N LEU A 230 23.36 32.47 21.84
CA LEU A 230 22.50 33.66 21.74
C LEU A 230 22.76 34.45 20.46
N GLN A 231 24.06 34.58 20.06
CA GLN A 231 24.42 35.25 18.81
C GLN A 231 23.91 34.56 17.53
N LYS A 232 23.54 33.29 17.62
CA LYS A 232 23.10 32.49 16.48
C LYS A 232 21.56 32.28 16.44
N PHE A 233 20.84 32.59 17.55
CA PHE A 233 19.38 32.58 17.53
C PHE A 233 18.83 33.82 16.80
N ASP A 234 17.82 33.64 15.96
CA ASP A 234 17.17 34.74 15.25
C ASP A 234 16.46 35.71 16.22
N ARG A 235 15.97 35.19 17.35
CA ARG A 235 15.25 35.93 18.35
C ARG A 235 15.68 35.48 19.76
N GLU A 236 15.89 36.43 20.63
CA GLU A 236 16.34 36.17 21.99
C GLU A 236 15.31 35.38 22.83
N ASP A 237 14.00 35.64 22.65
CA ASP A 237 12.95 34.87 23.33
C ASP A 237 12.97 33.40 22.95
N GLN A 238 13.41 33.02 21.74
CA GLN A 238 13.56 31.61 21.34
C GLN A 238 14.68 30.93 22.11
N PHE A 239 15.80 31.59 22.34
CA PHE A 239 16.89 31.04 23.16
C PHE A 239 16.39 30.66 24.56
N TYR A 240 15.66 31.56 25.24
CA TYR A 240 15.13 31.27 26.56
C TYR A 240 14.09 30.18 26.55
N ASN A 241 13.22 30.10 25.57
CA ASN A 241 12.23 29.01 25.43
C ASN A 241 12.91 27.65 25.20
N GLU A 242 13.93 27.58 24.36
CA GLU A 242 14.69 26.34 24.13
C GLU A 242 15.43 25.92 25.41
N ARG A 243 16.08 26.86 26.12
CA ARG A 243 16.76 26.57 27.40
C ARG A 243 15.78 26.13 28.48
N THR A 244 14.61 26.74 28.52
CA THR A 244 13.49 26.30 29.38
C THR A 244 13.16 24.82 29.16
N THR A 245 13.10 24.39 27.91
CA THR A 245 12.80 22.97 27.59
C THR A 245 13.86 22.05 28.23
N VAL A 246 15.13 22.43 28.19
CA VAL A 246 16.19 21.62 28.81
C VAL A 246 16.06 21.60 30.32
N TYR A 247 15.77 22.74 30.97
CA TYR A 247 15.57 22.77 32.44
C TYR A 247 14.36 21.95 32.88
N LEU A 248 13.25 21.96 32.11
CA LEU A 248 12.10 21.10 32.36
C LEU A 248 12.44 19.61 32.24
N MET A 249 13.26 19.22 31.24
CA MET A 249 13.75 17.85 31.11
C MET A 249 14.63 17.43 32.31
N MET A 250 15.43 18.35 32.83
CA MET A 250 16.25 18.13 34.05
C MET A 250 15.45 18.18 35.36
N ARG A 251 14.16 18.43 35.28
CA ARG A 251 13.27 18.65 36.43
C ARG A 251 13.70 19.81 37.33
N GLU A 252 14.15 20.89 36.71
CA GLU A 252 14.53 22.15 37.36
C GLU A 252 13.51 23.27 37.02
N PRO A 253 12.25 23.17 37.53
CA PRO A 253 11.16 24.05 37.15
C PRO A 253 11.39 25.50 37.60
N GLU A 254 12.11 25.74 38.68
CA GLU A 254 12.42 27.10 39.14
C GLU A 254 13.35 27.83 38.15
N ARG A 255 14.35 27.15 37.63
CA ARG A 255 15.24 27.71 36.57
C ARG A 255 14.49 27.93 35.26
N ALA A 256 13.60 26.98 34.93
CA ALA A 256 12.71 27.12 33.77
C ALA A 256 11.83 28.36 33.90
N LEU A 257 11.23 28.63 35.07
CA LEU A 257 10.39 29.82 35.29
C LEU A 257 11.16 31.13 35.19
N ALA A 258 12.43 31.19 35.58
CA ALA A 258 13.27 32.37 35.41
C ALA A 258 13.50 32.71 33.92
N ASP A 259 13.73 31.67 33.11
CA ASP A 259 13.86 31.83 31.65
C ASP A 259 12.54 32.21 30.98
N ILE A 260 11.44 31.58 31.41
CA ILE A 260 10.08 31.91 30.93
C ILE A 260 9.74 33.36 31.21
N GLU A 261 10.04 33.87 32.38
CA GLU A 261 9.83 35.27 32.73
C GLU A 261 10.57 36.18 31.74
N THR A 262 11.83 35.89 31.44
CA THR A 262 12.62 36.63 30.47
C THR A 262 12.04 36.50 29.07
N ALA A 263 11.65 35.30 28.65
CA ALA A 263 11.02 35.06 27.34
C ALA A 263 9.72 35.85 27.17
N LEU A 264 8.88 35.90 28.23
CA LEU A 264 7.62 36.66 28.23
C LEU A 264 7.82 38.21 28.29
N GLN A 265 8.90 38.67 28.90
CA GLN A 265 9.28 40.08 28.84
C GLN A 265 9.66 40.49 27.39
N LEU A 266 10.33 39.63 26.68
CA LEU A 266 10.73 39.82 25.28
C LEU A 266 9.56 39.62 24.30
N ASN A 267 8.68 38.68 24.58
CA ASN A 267 7.52 38.32 23.75
C ASN A 267 6.29 37.98 24.63
N PRO A 268 5.49 38.97 25.03
CA PRO A 268 4.33 38.75 25.89
C PRO A 268 3.22 37.85 25.30
N ASP A 269 3.17 37.70 23.97
CA ASP A 269 2.17 36.91 23.26
C ASP A 269 2.73 35.54 22.80
N SER A 270 3.70 35.01 23.52
CA SER A 270 4.30 33.71 23.24
C SER A 270 3.47 32.57 23.82
N ALA A 271 2.65 31.91 23.01
CA ALA A 271 1.90 30.73 23.42
C ALA A 271 2.81 29.59 23.93
N ILE A 272 4.03 29.46 23.37
CA ILE A 272 4.99 28.42 23.81
C ILE A 272 5.57 28.74 25.20
N SER A 273 5.84 30.00 25.50
CA SER A 273 6.33 30.38 26.84
C SER A 273 5.26 30.13 27.90
N TYR A 274 3.99 30.43 27.61
CA TYR A 274 2.89 30.08 28.53
C TYR A 274 2.65 28.59 28.65
N LEU A 275 2.82 27.80 27.59
CA LEU A 275 2.80 26.33 27.68
C LEU A 275 3.89 25.81 28.61
N HIS A 276 5.12 26.30 28.47
CA HIS A 276 6.22 25.93 29.35
C HIS A 276 5.98 26.38 30.79
N GLN A 277 5.40 27.55 31.00
CA GLN A 277 5.01 28.07 32.30
C GLN A 277 4.00 27.13 33.00
N GLY A 278 2.99 26.70 32.26
CA GLY A 278 2.02 25.73 32.75
C GLY A 278 2.66 24.41 33.16
N ASN A 279 3.55 23.87 32.32
CA ASN A 279 4.28 22.65 32.62
C ASN A 279 5.21 22.81 33.85
N ALA A 280 5.88 23.95 33.98
CA ALA A 280 6.72 24.24 35.14
C ALA A 280 5.91 24.32 36.46
N TYR A 281 4.75 24.99 36.45
CA TYR A 281 3.85 25.04 37.60
C TYR A 281 3.22 23.67 37.93
N GLU A 282 2.90 22.86 36.94
CA GLU A 282 2.47 21.46 37.16
C GLU A 282 3.55 20.68 37.92
N MET A 283 4.81 20.78 37.47
CA MET A 283 5.93 20.10 38.14
C MET A 283 6.14 20.58 39.58
N LEU A 284 5.83 21.84 39.87
CA LEU A 284 5.86 22.41 41.25
C LEU A 284 4.61 22.08 42.07
N GLY A 285 3.60 21.47 41.46
CA GLY A 285 2.33 21.17 42.12
C GLY A 285 1.40 22.40 42.29
N ASP A 286 1.74 23.55 41.65
CA ASP A 286 0.87 24.72 41.66
C ASP A 286 -0.15 24.63 40.49
N ILE A 287 -1.10 23.72 40.72
CA ILE A 287 -2.11 23.37 39.71
C ILE A 287 -2.95 24.55 39.24
N PRO A 288 -3.37 25.50 40.14
CA PRO A 288 -4.12 26.69 39.72
C PRO A 288 -3.34 27.52 38.70
N LYS A 289 -2.05 27.78 38.94
CA LYS A 289 -1.21 28.55 38.01
C LYS A 289 -0.89 27.75 36.74
N ALA A 290 -0.76 26.44 36.82
CA ALA A 290 -0.58 25.59 35.64
C ALA A 290 -1.76 25.72 34.68
N ILE A 291 -3.01 25.66 35.19
CA ILE A 291 -4.22 25.81 34.39
C ILE A 291 -4.28 27.23 33.78
N GLU A 292 -4.10 28.27 34.61
CA GLU A 292 -4.11 29.66 34.12
C GLU A 292 -3.15 29.90 32.97
N SER A 293 -1.92 29.38 33.08
CA SER A 293 -0.89 29.52 32.06
C SER A 293 -1.25 28.74 30.79
N LEU A 294 -1.75 27.50 30.94
CA LEU A 294 -2.14 26.68 29.79
C LEU A 294 -3.39 27.23 29.07
N GLU A 295 -4.36 27.80 29.79
CA GLU A 295 -5.52 28.49 29.19
C GLU A 295 -5.08 29.71 28.41
N LYS A 296 -4.14 30.49 28.95
CA LYS A 296 -3.56 31.63 28.25
C LYS A 296 -2.81 31.20 26.98
N ALA A 297 -2.08 30.10 27.04
CA ALA A 297 -1.43 29.50 25.89
C ALA A 297 -2.43 29.08 24.80
N ASP A 298 -3.57 28.41 25.18
CA ASP A 298 -4.61 27.99 24.22
C ASP A 298 -5.27 29.19 23.56
N GLU A 299 -5.56 30.27 24.31
CA GLU A 299 -6.11 31.52 23.77
C GLU A 299 -5.19 32.09 22.68
N ILE A 300 -3.89 32.25 22.98
CA ILE A 300 -2.93 32.83 22.03
C ILE A 300 -2.71 31.91 20.81
N ALA A 301 -2.62 30.60 21.04
CA ALA A 301 -2.48 29.64 19.94
C ALA A 301 -3.70 29.64 19.01
N GLN A 302 -4.91 29.80 19.57
CA GLN A 302 -6.15 29.93 18.82
C GLN A 302 -6.17 31.24 17.98
N GLN A 303 -5.79 32.37 18.59
CA GLN A 303 -5.74 33.67 17.92
C GLN A 303 -4.73 33.68 16.76
N SER A 304 -3.60 33.03 16.92
CA SER A 304 -2.58 32.88 15.89
C SER A 304 -2.90 31.82 14.82
N GLY A 305 -3.96 31.03 14.98
CA GLY A 305 -4.34 29.94 14.07
C GLY A 305 -3.37 28.74 14.09
N ASN A 306 -2.51 28.62 15.11
CA ASN A 306 -1.57 27.50 15.25
C ASN A 306 -2.25 26.25 15.85
N ALA A 307 -2.99 25.53 15.00
CA ALA A 307 -3.76 24.36 15.39
C ALA A 307 -2.88 23.23 15.98
N GLN A 308 -1.63 23.11 15.55
CA GLN A 308 -0.72 22.08 16.06
C GLN A 308 -0.31 22.39 17.50
N LEU A 309 0.11 23.61 17.78
CA LEU A 309 0.45 24.04 19.15
C LEU A 309 -0.78 23.98 20.06
N GLN A 310 -1.95 24.41 19.56
CA GLN A 310 -3.21 24.31 20.31
C GLN A 310 -3.54 22.88 20.71
N ALA A 311 -3.33 21.89 19.82
CA ALA A 311 -3.54 20.48 20.16
C ALA A 311 -2.62 20.02 21.29
N ILE A 312 -1.34 20.43 21.28
CA ILE A 312 -0.37 20.10 22.34
C ILE A 312 -0.81 20.69 23.67
N ILE A 313 -1.18 21.98 23.69
CA ILE A 313 -1.64 22.68 24.89
C ILE A 313 -2.87 21.99 25.51
N ARG A 314 -3.83 21.60 24.69
CA ARG A 314 -5.04 20.91 25.15
C ARG A 314 -4.75 19.52 25.73
N ILE A 315 -3.73 18.83 25.22
CA ILE A 315 -3.25 17.59 25.83
C ILE A 315 -2.70 17.86 27.22
N SER A 316 -1.84 18.90 27.38
CA SER A 316 -1.30 19.30 28.69
C SER A 316 -2.42 19.69 29.67
N LEU A 317 -3.38 20.50 29.24
CA LEU A 317 -4.58 20.85 30.06
C LEU A 317 -5.34 19.60 30.49
N SER A 318 -5.59 18.65 29.58
CA SER A 318 -6.28 17.41 29.88
C SER A 318 -5.52 16.57 30.93
N THR A 319 -4.18 16.54 30.85
CA THR A 319 -3.34 15.82 31.79
C THR A 319 -3.44 16.44 33.20
N VAL A 320 -3.35 17.78 33.28
CA VAL A 320 -3.49 18.51 34.56
C VAL A 320 -4.86 18.26 35.19
N TYR A 321 -5.96 18.30 34.43
CA TYR A 321 -7.30 18.03 34.93
C TYR A 321 -7.47 16.57 35.38
N GLN A 322 -6.87 15.60 34.70
CA GLN A 322 -6.90 14.19 35.13
C GLN A 322 -6.19 13.99 36.47
N ASN A 323 -5.06 14.65 36.68
CA ASN A 323 -4.29 14.56 37.93
C ASN A 323 -5.05 15.14 39.13
N ILE A 324 -5.98 16.09 38.94
CA ILE A 324 -6.86 16.61 39.97
C ILE A 324 -7.96 15.61 40.35
N THR A 325 -8.49 14.88 39.38
CA THR A 325 -9.67 14.02 39.54
C THR A 325 -9.36 12.62 40.07
N LEU A 326 -8.11 12.17 39.97
CA LEU A 326 -7.65 10.91 40.51
C LEU A 326 -6.92 11.19 41.82
N PRO A 327 -7.52 10.93 43.01
CA PRO A 327 -6.76 11.02 44.27
C PRO A 327 -5.59 10.03 44.18
N THR A 328 -4.39 10.53 44.42
CA THR A 328 -3.24 9.66 44.68
C THR A 328 -3.65 8.67 45.75
N SER A 329 -3.71 7.37 45.42
CA SER A 329 -3.87 6.32 46.40
C SER A 329 -2.62 6.36 47.27
N ASP A 330 -2.73 7.05 48.40
CA ASP A 330 -1.76 6.94 49.50
C ASP A 330 -1.64 5.46 49.86
N SER A 331 -0.54 4.86 49.40
CA SER A 331 -0.14 3.50 49.79
C SER A 331 0.51 3.46 51.19
N ASP A 332 0.11 4.34 52.09
CA ASP A 332 0.57 4.40 53.49
C ASP A 332 -0.58 4.18 54.47
N ASP A 333 -1.26 3.05 54.36
CA ASP A 333 -2.04 2.50 55.48
C ASP A 333 -2.05 0.95 55.47
N LEU A 334 -0.87 0.36 55.57
CA LEU A 334 -0.74 -0.96 56.16
C LEU A 334 -0.27 -0.73 57.62
N GLY A 335 -1.23 -0.26 58.40
CA GLY A 335 -1.06 -0.22 59.84
C GLY A 335 -0.70 -1.59 60.41
N ASP A 336 0.42 -1.64 61.08
CA ASP A 336 0.75 -2.65 62.05
C ASP A 336 -0.42 -2.77 63.00
N GLY A 337 -1.08 -3.92 62.96
CA GLY A 337 -2.15 -4.32 63.92
C GLY A 337 -1.90 -5.73 64.41
N GLU A 338 -1.24 -5.81 65.50
CA GLU A 338 -1.23 -6.88 66.55
C GLU A 338 -1.51 -8.34 66.15
#